data_d5a025ce9605bcec6eeef70864d66ac4
#
_entry.id   d5a025ce9605bcec6eeef70864d66ac4
#
_cell.length_a   1.000
_cell.length_b   1.000
_cell.length_c   1.000
_cell.angle_alpha   90.00
_cell.angle_beta   90.00
_cell.angle_gamma   90.00
#
_symmetry.space_group_name_H-M   'P 1'
#
loop_
_entity.id
_entity.type
_entity.pdbx_description
1 polymer ?
#
loop_
_entity_poly.entity_id
_entity_poly.type
_entity_poly.pdbx_seq_one_letter_code
_entity_poly.pdbx_strand_id
1 'polypeptide(L)'
;IRNRKEVENAIQLTRTLYPSPNNDYYCEEYSFTNAGEHPVTMRVPEWKVTYNTPEEAGVYGAYTIEASLSKNGTFTVEPGGKLEFYAIFSGRKAGDVALTRINIESERTGRQALINQWWNNLVLDTPDPVLNRMFAFAKLRGAESIYRTKGGLMHGPGGEAYYAAIWANDQAEYINPFFPYLGYEIGNESALNSFRHFARFMNDEYRPIPSSIISEGVGTWHGAKDRGDGAMIAYGAARYALARG
;
A
#
# COMPACT_ATOMS: atom_id res chain seq x y z
N ILE A 1 -20.63 3.86 40.25
CA ILE A 1 -20.11 4.89 39.33
C ILE A 1 -19.35 5.87 40.18
N ARG A 2 -18.03 5.81 40.13
CA ARG A 2 -17.17 6.74 40.88
C ARG A 2 -16.95 7.97 40.00
N ASN A 3 -16.94 9.13 40.65
CA ASN A 3 -16.66 10.43 40.07
C ASN A 3 -15.46 10.36 39.11
N ARG A 4 -15.71 10.40 37.81
CA ARG A 4 -14.68 10.61 36.82
C ARG A 4 -14.33 12.09 36.86
N LYS A 5 -13.15 12.41 37.35
CA LYS A 5 -12.56 13.73 37.15
C LYS A 5 -11.93 13.70 35.75
N GLU A 6 -12.46 14.46 34.82
CA GLU A 6 -11.79 14.70 33.56
C GLU A 6 -10.54 15.53 33.83
N VAL A 7 -9.39 15.02 33.42
CA VAL A 7 -8.13 15.74 33.47
C VAL A 7 -7.74 16.03 32.04
N GLU A 8 -7.83 17.27 31.65
CA GLU A 8 -7.53 17.72 30.31
C GLU A 8 -6.04 17.49 29.99
N ASN A 9 -5.74 16.92 28.83
CA ASN A 9 -4.37 16.67 28.32
C ASN A 9 -3.47 15.79 29.23
N ALA A 10 -4.04 14.93 30.07
CA ALA A 10 -3.25 14.04 30.92
C ALA A 10 -2.48 12.95 30.11
N ILE A 11 -3.01 12.49 28.99
CA ILE A 11 -2.38 11.47 28.14
C ILE A 11 -2.30 11.98 26.71
N GLN A 12 -1.10 11.96 26.17
CA GLN A 12 -0.84 12.20 24.74
C GLN A 12 -0.65 10.87 24.03
N LEU A 13 -1.39 10.65 22.95
CA LEU A 13 -1.24 9.49 22.06
C LEU A 13 -0.53 9.90 20.77
N THR A 14 0.60 9.26 20.51
CA THR A 14 1.20 9.22 19.19
C THR A 14 0.92 7.86 18.55
N ARG A 15 0.39 7.88 17.36
CA ARG A 15 0.05 6.68 16.58
C ARG A 15 0.76 6.74 15.23
N THR A 16 1.55 5.72 14.92
CA THR A 16 2.29 5.65 13.65
C THR A 16 1.85 4.41 12.90
N LEU A 17 1.39 4.60 11.66
CA LEU A 17 0.77 3.58 10.83
C LEU A 17 1.56 3.43 9.53
N TYR A 18 1.95 2.21 9.19
CA TYR A 18 2.69 1.95 7.95
C TYR A 18 2.64 0.47 7.55
N PRO A 19 2.64 0.17 6.22
CA PRO A 19 2.88 -1.20 5.75
C PRO A 19 4.36 -1.56 5.93
N SER A 20 4.64 -2.85 6.15
CA SER A 20 6.01 -3.36 6.04
C SER A 20 6.58 -3.07 4.66
N PRO A 21 7.84 -2.68 4.54
CA PRO A 21 8.46 -2.48 3.22
C PRO A 21 8.66 -3.78 2.43
N ASN A 22 8.76 -4.94 3.12
CA ASN A 22 9.18 -6.19 2.50
C ASN A 22 8.28 -7.40 2.82
N ASN A 23 7.27 -7.23 3.68
CA ASN A 23 6.44 -8.34 4.18
C ASN A 23 4.95 -8.04 4.07
N ASP A 24 4.14 -9.10 4.09
CA ASP A 24 2.69 -9.02 3.91
C ASP A 24 1.97 -8.71 5.25
N TYR A 25 2.36 -7.61 5.89
CA TYR A 25 1.69 -7.10 7.09
C TYR A 25 1.76 -5.58 7.23
N TYR A 26 0.86 -5.08 8.03
CA TYR A 26 0.72 -3.68 8.38
C TYR A 26 1.04 -3.48 9.85
N CYS A 27 1.81 -2.43 10.14
CA CYS A 27 2.26 -2.06 11.48
C CYS A 27 1.51 -0.84 11.98
N GLU A 28 1.13 -0.88 13.24
CA GLU A 28 0.54 0.25 13.94
C GLU A 28 1.19 0.39 15.31
N GLU A 29 2.03 1.41 15.48
CA GLU A 29 2.70 1.69 16.75
C GLU A 29 1.91 2.69 17.58
N TYR A 30 1.87 2.46 18.88
CA TYR A 30 1.23 3.30 19.87
C TYR A 30 2.27 3.76 20.90
N SER A 31 2.34 5.06 21.14
CA SER A 31 3.10 5.65 22.25
C SER A 31 2.18 6.55 23.05
N PHE A 32 1.85 6.13 24.27
CA PHE A 32 1.06 6.88 25.22
C PHE A 32 2.02 7.56 26.20
N THR A 33 2.09 8.88 26.18
CA THR A 33 2.90 9.68 27.09
C THR A 33 2.02 10.25 28.18
N ASN A 34 2.38 10.05 29.45
CA ASN A 34 1.75 10.73 30.57
C ASN A 34 2.26 12.17 30.65
N ALA A 35 1.46 13.11 30.15
CA ALA A 35 1.76 14.54 30.19
C ALA A 35 1.20 15.22 31.46
N GLY A 36 0.56 14.48 32.35
CA GLY A 36 0.03 14.96 33.62
C GLY A 36 1.06 14.93 34.74
N GLU A 37 0.64 15.38 35.91
CA GLU A 37 1.49 15.50 37.14
C GLU A 37 1.41 14.26 38.04
N HIS A 38 0.52 13.30 37.74
CA HIS A 38 0.29 12.11 38.56
C HIS A 38 0.47 10.83 37.77
N PRO A 39 0.88 9.73 38.43
CA PRO A 39 0.94 8.43 37.78
C PRO A 39 -0.43 8.02 37.22
N VAL A 40 -0.43 7.44 36.02
CA VAL A 40 -1.64 6.94 35.36
C VAL A 40 -1.52 5.43 35.14
N THR A 41 -2.53 4.70 35.58
CA THR A 41 -2.62 3.26 35.33
C THR A 41 -3.38 2.99 34.04
N MET A 42 -2.74 2.29 33.12
CA MET A 42 -3.27 1.94 31.81
C MET A 42 -3.34 0.42 31.66
N ARG A 43 -4.44 -0.07 31.11
CA ARG A 43 -4.61 -1.48 30.80
C ARG A 43 -4.60 -1.70 29.31
N VAL A 44 -3.66 -2.51 28.81
CA VAL A 44 -3.65 -3.05 27.46
C VAL A 44 -4.28 -4.44 27.50
N PRO A 45 -5.40 -4.68 26.82
CA PRO A 45 -6.03 -5.99 26.84
C PRO A 45 -5.17 -7.01 26.08
N GLU A 46 -5.27 -8.28 26.43
CA GLU A 46 -4.87 -9.34 25.52
C GLU A 46 -5.81 -9.29 24.32
N TRP A 47 -5.23 -9.15 23.14
CA TRP A 47 -6.01 -9.05 21.93
C TRP A 47 -5.31 -9.74 20.75
N LYS A 48 -5.98 -10.76 20.26
CA LYS A 48 -5.62 -11.46 19.04
C LYS A 48 -6.92 -11.87 18.33
N VAL A 49 -6.99 -11.56 17.05
CA VAL A 49 -8.09 -11.94 16.17
C VAL A 49 -7.53 -12.71 15.00
N THR A 50 -8.16 -13.84 14.67
CA THR A 50 -7.81 -14.64 13.50
C THR A 50 -9.07 -14.87 12.69
N TYR A 51 -8.98 -14.65 11.39
CA TYR A 51 -10.05 -14.91 10.43
C TYR A 51 -9.50 -15.69 9.24
N ASN A 52 -10.20 -16.74 8.84
CA ASN A 52 -9.88 -17.49 7.63
C ASN A 52 -10.90 -17.12 6.54
N THR A 53 -10.42 -16.69 5.39
CA THR A 53 -11.29 -16.44 4.25
C THR A 53 -11.82 -17.76 3.70
N PRO A 54 -13.02 -17.77 3.05
CA PRO A 54 -13.44 -18.90 2.24
C PRO A 54 -12.43 -19.17 1.12
N GLU A 55 -12.30 -20.43 0.72
CA GLU A 55 -11.32 -20.83 -0.31
C GLU A 55 -11.57 -20.16 -1.64
N GLU A 56 -12.84 -20.00 -2.01
CA GLU A 56 -13.28 -19.35 -3.24
C GLU A 56 -13.04 -17.84 -3.29
N ALA A 57 -12.88 -17.20 -2.14
CA ALA A 57 -12.62 -15.76 -2.06
C ALA A 57 -11.15 -15.39 -2.25
N GLY A 58 -10.26 -16.35 -2.16
CA GLY A 58 -8.82 -16.12 -2.26
C GLY A 58 -8.24 -16.47 -3.64
N VAL A 59 -7.26 -15.71 -4.07
CA VAL A 59 -6.55 -15.89 -5.34
C VAL A 59 -5.87 -17.25 -5.43
N TYR A 60 -5.34 -17.74 -4.30
CA TYR A 60 -4.66 -19.03 -4.18
C TYR A 60 -5.31 -19.93 -3.13
N GLY A 61 -6.62 -19.87 -2.99
CA GLY A 61 -7.37 -20.59 -1.95
C GLY A 61 -7.58 -19.73 -0.70
N ALA A 62 -7.82 -20.36 0.44
CA ALA A 62 -8.06 -19.66 1.70
C ALA A 62 -6.83 -18.91 2.22
N TYR A 63 -7.10 -17.79 2.88
CA TYR A 63 -6.09 -16.99 3.58
C TYR A 63 -6.42 -16.90 5.06
N THR A 64 -5.38 -16.86 5.88
CA THR A 64 -5.48 -16.52 7.30
C THR A 64 -5.12 -15.06 7.50
N ILE A 65 -6.07 -14.26 7.98
CA ILE A 65 -5.87 -12.87 8.38
C ILE A 65 -5.75 -12.86 9.90
N GLU A 66 -4.71 -12.25 10.41
CA GLU A 66 -4.42 -12.19 11.84
C GLU A 66 -4.12 -10.77 12.27
N ALA A 67 -4.69 -10.36 13.41
CA ALA A 67 -4.36 -9.12 14.06
C ALA A 67 -4.06 -9.38 15.54
N SER A 68 -2.98 -8.78 16.06
CA SER A 68 -2.57 -8.97 17.45
C SER A 68 -1.81 -7.78 18.01
N LEU A 69 -1.86 -7.62 19.34
CA LEU A 69 -1.03 -6.67 20.07
C LEU A 69 0.27 -7.32 20.54
N SER A 70 1.35 -6.55 20.55
CA SER A 70 2.68 -6.98 21.00
C SER A 70 2.81 -7.07 22.52
N LYS A 71 1.87 -6.48 23.25
CA LYS A 71 1.93 -6.35 24.71
C LYS A 71 0.52 -6.43 25.29
N ASN A 72 0.39 -7.00 26.47
CA ASN A 72 -0.81 -6.97 27.27
C ASN A 72 -0.45 -6.78 28.76
N GLY A 73 -1.43 -6.41 29.58
CA GLY A 73 -1.24 -6.24 31.01
C GLY A 73 -1.68 -4.87 31.53
N THR A 74 -1.36 -4.61 32.79
CA THR A 74 -1.61 -3.33 33.45
C THR A 74 -0.29 -2.65 33.76
N PHE A 75 -0.16 -1.39 33.38
CA PHE A 75 1.06 -0.62 33.46
C PHE A 75 0.81 0.70 34.18
N THR A 76 1.67 1.06 35.10
CA THR A 76 1.67 2.40 35.71
C THR A 76 2.70 3.26 34.95
N VAL A 77 2.24 4.40 34.47
CA VAL A 77 3.05 5.34 33.68
C VAL A 77 3.23 6.60 34.55
N GLU A 78 4.45 6.82 34.99
CA GLU A 78 4.82 8.00 35.79
C GLU A 78 4.72 9.29 34.94
N PRO A 79 4.63 10.47 35.55
CA PRO A 79 4.69 11.74 34.84
C PRO A 79 5.90 11.83 33.93
N GLY A 80 5.69 12.21 32.66
CA GLY A 80 6.70 12.22 31.59
C GLY A 80 7.06 10.84 31.04
N GLY A 81 6.60 9.74 31.66
CA GLY A 81 6.82 8.37 31.20
C GLY A 81 5.98 8.00 29.98
N LYS A 82 6.32 6.85 29.37
CA LYS A 82 5.64 6.33 28.18
C LYS A 82 5.25 4.87 28.33
N LEU A 83 4.12 4.51 27.73
CA LEU A 83 3.73 3.13 27.46
C LEU A 83 3.73 2.94 25.94
N GLU A 84 4.58 2.04 25.46
CA GLU A 84 4.73 1.77 24.03
C GLU A 84 4.43 0.31 23.72
N PHE A 85 3.68 0.08 22.66
CA PHE A 85 3.37 -1.22 22.08
C PHE A 85 2.93 -1.04 20.63
N TYR A 86 2.76 -2.15 19.93
CA TYR A 86 2.31 -2.13 18.54
C TYR A 86 1.25 -3.19 18.28
N ALA A 87 0.45 -2.97 17.25
CA ALA A 87 -0.41 -3.95 16.61
C ALA A 87 0.16 -4.37 15.26
N ILE A 88 -0.01 -5.63 14.91
CA ILE A 88 0.32 -6.16 13.59
C ILE A 88 -0.94 -6.74 12.97
N PHE A 89 -1.16 -6.40 11.71
CA PHE A 89 -2.21 -6.94 10.85
C PHE A 89 -1.55 -7.67 9.70
N SER A 90 -1.68 -8.98 9.63
CA SER A 90 -1.02 -9.82 8.63
C SER A 90 -2.01 -10.65 7.84
N GLY A 91 -1.66 -10.94 6.59
CA GLY A 91 -2.36 -11.88 5.74
C GLY A 91 -1.38 -12.92 5.18
N ARG A 92 -1.75 -14.20 5.21
CA ARG A 92 -0.96 -15.28 4.62
C ARG A 92 -1.87 -16.34 4.03
N LYS A 93 -1.37 -17.15 3.10
CA LYS A 93 -2.12 -18.31 2.63
C LYS A 93 -2.38 -19.27 3.79
N ALA A 94 -3.53 -19.92 3.77
CA ALA A 94 -3.81 -20.96 4.76
C ALA A 94 -2.74 -22.06 4.64
N GLY A 95 -2.16 -22.42 5.80
CA GLY A 95 -1.07 -23.40 5.87
C GLY A 95 0.34 -22.81 5.84
N ASP A 96 0.52 -21.55 5.45
CA ASP A 96 1.81 -20.87 5.55
C ASP A 96 2.18 -20.61 7.02
N VAL A 97 3.49 -20.57 7.26
CA VAL A 97 4.02 -20.34 8.61
C VAL A 97 3.62 -18.95 9.11
N ALA A 98 3.07 -18.90 10.32
CA ALA A 98 2.75 -17.63 10.96
C ALA A 98 4.01 -16.83 11.27
N LEU A 99 3.90 -15.51 11.22
CA LEU A 99 4.95 -14.59 11.66
C LEU A 99 5.23 -14.82 13.15
N THR A 100 6.48 -15.12 13.50
CA THR A 100 6.85 -15.42 14.89
C THR A 100 7.65 -14.31 15.55
N ARG A 101 8.34 -13.51 14.78
CA ARG A 101 9.15 -12.40 15.28
C ARG A 101 9.11 -11.22 14.32
N ILE A 102 8.79 -10.06 14.87
CA ILE A 102 8.80 -8.78 14.15
C ILE A 102 9.73 -7.84 14.91
N ASN A 103 10.70 -7.30 14.19
CA ASN A 103 11.50 -6.19 14.69
C ASN A 103 10.86 -4.89 14.23
N ILE A 104 10.00 -4.31 15.06
CA ILE A 104 9.21 -3.13 14.71
C ILE A 104 10.08 -1.91 14.35
N GLU A 105 11.23 -1.76 14.99
CA GLU A 105 12.16 -0.67 14.69
C GLU A 105 12.79 -0.82 13.30
N SER A 106 13.18 -2.04 12.93
CA SER A 106 13.68 -2.35 11.59
C SER A 106 12.61 -2.08 10.51
N GLU A 107 11.36 -2.46 10.79
CA GLU A 107 10.24 -2.21 9.88
C GLU A 107 10.00 -0.71 9.67
N ARG A 108 9.94 0.06 10.75
CA ARG A 108 9.78 1.52 10.70
C ARG A 108 10.93 2.18 9.95
N THR A 109 12.17 1.79 10.26
CA THR A 109 13.37 2.36 9.62
C THR A 109 13.42 2.03 8.14
N GLY A 110 13.13 0.77 7.78
CA GLY A 110 13.06 0.34 6.38
C GLY A 110 11.96 1.08 5.60
N ARG A 111 10.78 1.24 6.20
CA ARG A 111 9.69 2.02 5.60
C ARG A 111 10.07 3.49 5.40
N GLN A 112 10.69 4.11 6.39
CA GLN A 112 11.13 5.50 6.28
C GLN A 112 12.20 5.67 5.20
N ALA A 113 13.13 4.72 5.08
CA ALA A 113 14.15 4.74 4.03
C ALA A 113 13.52 4.66 2.63
N LEU A 114 12.53 3.80 2.44
CA LEU A 114 11.80 3.67 1.18
C LEU A 114 11.03 4.95 0.82
N ILE A 115 10.33 5.54 1.79
CA ILE A 115 9.64 6.83 1.59
C ILE A 115 10.64 7.92 1.23
N ASN A 116 11.77 8.00 1.93
CA ASN A 116 12.80 8.99 1.66
C ASN A 116 13.39 8.83 0.25
N GLN A 117 13.60 7.59 -0.20
CA GLN A 117 14.02 7.31 -1.57
C GLN A 117 13.04 7.89 -2.59
N TRP A 118 11.75 7.57 -2.49
CA TRP A 118 10.73 8.10 -3.40
C TRP A 118 10.58 9.62 -3.31
N TRP A 119 10.70 10.17 -2.10
CA TRP A 119 10.58 11.61 -1.88
C TRP A 119 11.70 12.38 -2.55
N ASN A 120 12.94 11.85 -2.49
CA ASN A 120 14.13 12.49 -3.00
C ASN A 120 14.39 12.22 -4.48
N ASN A 121 13.78 11.19 -5.07
CA ASN A 121 13.84 10.93 -6.50
C ASN A 121 12.86 11.87 -7.23
N LEU A 122 13.27 12.47 -8.34
CA LEU A 122 12.45 13.33 -9.17
C LEU A 122 11.75 14.44 -8.36
N VAL A 123 12.52 15.44 -7.95
CA VAL A 123 12.02 16.54 -7.13
C VAL A 123 11.42 17.64 -8.01
N LEU A 124 10.20 18.06 -7.70
CA LEU A 124 9.59 19.27 -8.23
C LEU A 124 9.86 20.42 -7.27
N ASP A 125 10.52 21.47 -7.76
CA ASP A 125 10.80 22.69 -7.01
C ASP A 125 10.23 23.90 -7.76
N THR A 126 9.15 24.45 -7.23
CA THR A 126 8.43 25.62 -7.76
C THR A 126 8.21 26.63 -6.65
N PRO A 127 7.87 27.89 -6.97
CA PRO A 127 7.47 28.87 -5.95
C PRO A 127 6.23 28.49 -5.14
N ASP A 128 5.43 27.51 -5.60
CA ASP A 128 4.24 27.05 -4.91
C ASP A 128 4.54 25.78 -4.06
N PRO A 129 4.62 25.90 -2.73
CA PRO A 129 4.91 24.77 -1.85
C PRO A 129 3.76 23.72 -1.81
N VAL A 130 2.54 24.11 -2.18
CA VAL A 130 1.41 23.17 -2.25
C VAL A 130 1.59 22.25 -3.44
N LEU A 131 1.96 22.79 -4.59
CA LEU A 131 2.24 22.02 -5.81
C LEU A 131 3.42 21.07 -5.59
N ASN A 132 4.51 21.52 -4.98
CA ASN A 132 5.67 20.70 -4.67
C ASN A 132 5.29 19.51 -3.77
N ARG A 133 4.51 19.77 -2.73
CA ARG A 133 4.04 18.73 -1.81
C ARG A 133 3.07 17.77 -2.47
N MET A 134 2.14 18.28 -3.26
CA MET A 134 1.18 17.45 -4.02
C MET A 134 1.92 16.47 -4.94
N PHE A 135 2.93 16.96 -5.67
CA PHE A 135 3.77 16.11 -6.52
C PHE A 135 4.51 15.03 -5.73
N ALA A 136 5.12 15.37 -4.59
CA ALA A 136 5.79 14.42 -3.73
C ALA A 136 4.84 13.32 -3.23
N PHE A 137 3.62 13.67 -2.81
CA PHE A 137 2.60 12.69 -2.42
C PHE A 137 2.12 11.84 -3.59
N ALA A 138 1.98 12.41 -4.79
CA ALA A 138 1.59 11.66 -5.99
C ALA A 138 2.59 10.53 -6.29
N LYS A 139 3.89 10.78 -6.10
CA LYS A 139 4.93 9.75 -6.24
C LYS A 139 4.72 8.58 -5.27
N LEU A 140 4.46 8.88 -4.00
CA LEU A 140 4.19 7.85 -2.99
C LEU A 140 2.94 7.04 -3.35
N ARG A 141 1.86 7.72 -3.73
CA ARG A 141 0.60 7.06 -4.10
C ARG A 141 0.77 6.15 -5.32
N GLY A 142 1.48 6.61 -6.33
CA GLY A 142 1.79 5.79 -7.51
C GLY A 142 2.61 4.56 -7.16
N ALA A 143 3.67 4.72 -6.37
CA ALA A 143 4.54 3.63 -5.97
C ALA A 143 3.84 2.57 -5.07
N GLU A 144 2.87 2.98 -4.25
CA GLU A 144 2.15 2.11 -3.32
C GLU A 144 0.95 1.38 -3.91
N SER A 145 0.51 1.75 -5.11
CA SER A 145 -0.67 1.15 -5.75
C SER A 145 -0.33 -0.09 -6.62
N ILE A 146 0.77 -0.76 -6.34
CA ILE A 146 1.20 -1.95 -7.07
C ILE A 146 0.85 -3.20 -6.27
N TYR A 147 0.15 -4.13 -6.91
CA TYR A 147 -0.31 -5.39 -6.33
C TYR A 147 0.41 -6.58 -6.95
N ARG A 148 0.76 -7.56 -6.13
CA ARG A 148 1.22 -8.86 -6.58
C ARG A 148 0.00 -9.74 -6.86
N THR A 149 -0.25 -10.04 -8.13
CA THR A 149 -1.43 -10.77 -8.60
C THR A 149 -1.05 -12.05 -9.32
N LYS A 150 -2.02 -12.89 -9.69
CA LYS A 150 -1.79 -14.05 -10.59
C LYS A 150 -1.22 -13.64 -11.93
N GLY A 151 -1.56 -12.46 -12.41
CA GLY A 151 -1.05 -11.87 -13.65
C GLY A 151 0.31 -11.18 -13.52
N GLY A 152 1.00 -11.32 -12.39
CA GLY A 152 2.24 -10.60 -12.08
C GLY A 152 2.00 -9.29 -11.33
N LEU A 153 2.98 -8.40 -11.31
CA LEU A 153 2.81 -7.08 -10.71
C LEU A 153 1.88 -6.22 -11.55
N MET A 154 0.85 -5.67 -10.93
CA MET A 154 -0.15 -4.82 -11.57
C MET A 154 -0.35 -3.55 -10.74
N HIS A 155 -0.25 -2.39 -11.38
CA HIS A 155 -0.61 -1.13 -10.75
C HIS A 155 -2.11 -0.92 -10.85
N GLY A 156 -2.82 -1.02 -9.73
CA GLY A 156 -4.26 -0.73 -9.67
C GLY A 156 -4.50 0.76 -9.46
N PRO A 157 -5.35 1.42 -10.27
CA PRO A 157 -5.66 2.84 -10.08
C PRO A 157 -6.46 3.10 -8.80
N GLY A 158 -6.96 2.04 -8.18
CA GLY A 158 -7.76 2.07 -6.96
C GLY A 158 -9.25 2.11 -7.25
N GLY A 159 -10.03 1.92 -6.20
CA GLY A 159 -11.47 2.04 -6.21
C GLY A 159 -12.24 0.78 -6.58
N GLU A 160 -13.34 0.58 -5.87
CA GLU A 160 -14.39 -0.41 -6.11
C GLU A 160 -13.95 -1.90 -6.18
N ALA A 161 -14.76 -2.71 -6.85
CA ALA A 161 -14.61 -4.16 -6.92
C ALA A 161 -13.47 -4.63 -7.84
N TYR A 162 -12.89 -3.74 -8.64
CA TYR A 162 -11.90 -4.08 -9.67
C TYR A 162 -10.48 -3.61 -9.35
N TYR A 163 -10.18 -3.31 -8.12
CA TYR A 163 -8.89 -2.69 -7.76
C TYR A 163 -7.65 -3.54 -8.11
N ALA A 164 -7.75 -4.85 -8.21
CA ALA A 164 -6.69 -5.73 -8.74
C ALA A 164 -6.77 -5.83 -10.28
N ALA A 165 -6.82 -4.70 -10.95
CA ALA A 165 -7.00 -4.54 -12.38
C ALA A 165 -6.15 -3.40 -12.92
N ILE A 166 -5.98 -3.35 -14.24
CA ILE A 166 -5.30 -2.25 -14.95
C ILE A 166 -6.24 -1.65 -15.99
N TRP A 167 -6.21 -0.32 -16.12
CA TRP A 167 -6.96 0.44 -17.11
C TRP A 167 -6.00 1.01 -18.15
N ALA A 168 -6.39 0.98 -19.41
CA ALA A 168 -5.53 1.36 -20.54
C ALA A 168 -4.98 2.79 -20.37
N ASN A 169 -5.84 3.77 -20.16
CA ASN A 169 -5.44 5.16 -20.01
C ASN A 169 -4.62 5.42 -18.75
N ASP A 170 -5.07 4.89 -17.60
CA ASP A 170 -4.38 5.06 -16.32
C ASP A 170 -2.95 4.53 -16.39
N GLN A 171 -2.75 3.40 -17.05
CA GLN A 171 -1.44 2.79 -17.21
C GLN A 171 -0.58 3.56 -18.23
N ALA A 172 -1.13 3.78 -19.43
CA ALA A 172 -0.37 4.28 -20.54
C ALA A 172 -0.05 5.77 -20.47
N GLU A 173 -1.01 6.57 -20.01
CA GLU A 173 -0.87 8.02 -19.97
C GLU A 173 -0.14 8.51 -18.72
N TYR A 174 -0.50 7.96 -17.56
CA TYR A 174 -0.05 8.48 -16.28
C TYR A 174 1.11 7.71 -15.67
N ILE A 175 0.89 6.43 -15.33
CA ILE A 175 1.77 5.78 -14.38
C ILE A 175 2.95 5.05 -15.02
N ASN A 176 2.75 4.31 -16.10
CA ASN A 176 3.82 3.52 -16.69
C ASN A 176 5.00 4.37 -17.17
N PRO A 177 4.79 5.49 -17.92
CA PRO A 177 5.89 6.36 -18.33
C PRO A 177 6.54 7.14 -17.18
N PHE A 178 5.92 7.17 -16.01
CA PHE A 178 6.42 7.87 -14.82
C PHE A 178 7.46 7.04 -14.05
N PHE A 179 7.28 5.72 -13.95
CA PHE A 179 8.14 4.86 -13.14
C PHE A 179 9.64 4.91 -13.50
N PRO A 180 10.07 5.02 -14.76
CA PRO A 180 11.48 5.20 -15.08
C PRO A 180 12.11 6.42 -14.41
N TYR A 181 11.39 7.55 -14.39
CA TYR A 181 11.86 8.79 -13.75
C TYR A 181 11.90 8.68 -12.22
N LEU A 182 11.02 7.88 -11.64
CA LEU A 182 11.02 7.63 -10.20
C LEU A 182 12.16 6.69 -9.78
N GLY A 183 12.75 5.93 -10.70
CA GLY A 183 13.82 4.97 -10.41
C GLY A 183 13.34 3.83 -9.51
N TYR A 184 12.08 3.42 -9.63
CA TYR A 184 11.45 2.38 -8.82
C TYR A 184 11.27 1.11 -9.65
N GLU A 185 12.11 0.09 -9.42
CA GLU A 185 12.17 -1.09 -10.28
C GLU A 185 10.88 -1.93 -10.24
N ILE A 186 10.22 -2.05 -9.09
CA ILE A 186 8.91 -2.72 -8.99
C ILE A 186 7.86 -1.99 -9.85
N GLY A 187 7.92 -0.66 -9.90
CA GLY A 187 7.10 0.14 -10.80
C GLY A 187 7.39 -0.14 -12.28
N ASN A 188 8.66 -0.20 -12.64
CA ASN A 188 9.08 -0.53 -14.00
C ASN A 188 8.63 -1.96 -14.42
N GLU A 189 8.75 -2.93 -13.52
CA GLU A 189 8.26 -4.29 -13.77
C GLU A 189 6.73 -4.31 -13.96
N SER A 190 5.98 -3.59 -13.13
CA SER A 190 4.53 -3.49 -13.27
C SER A 190 4.12 -2.82 -14.59
N ALA A 191 4.87 -1.80 -15.03
CA ALA A 191 4.65 -1.14 -16.33
C ALA A 191 4.86 -2.08 -17.50
N LEU A 192 5.99 -2.80 -17.52
CA LEU A 192 6.26 -3.80 -18.56
C LEU A 192 5.20 -4.89 -18.59
N ASN A 193 4.78 -5.36 -17.41
CA ASN A 193 3.74 -6.38 -17.31
C ASN A 193 2.38 -5.87 -17.84
N SER A 194 2.04 -4.62 -17.54
CA SER A 194 0.85 -3.97 -18.09
C SER A 194 0.85 -3.96 -19.61
N PHE A 195 1.94 -3.53 -20.25
CA PHE A 195 2.04 -3.54 -21.72
C PHE A 195 1.94 -4.95 -22.29
N ARG A 196 2.54 -5.97 -21.65
CA ARG A 196 2.42 -7.38 -22.06
C ARG A 196 0.98 -7.88 -21.96
N HIS A 197 0.24 -7.48 -20.93
CA HIS A 197 -1.17 -7.83 -20.78
C HIS A 197 -2.02 -7.29 -21.94
N PHE A 198 -1.87 -6.02 -22.29
CA PHE A 198 -2.60 -5.42 -23.40
C PHE A 198 -2.14 -5.96 -24.77
N ALA A 199 -0.84 -6.23 -24.95
CA ALA A 199 -0.29 -6.78 -26.20
C ALA A 199 -0.90 -8.12 -26.59
N ARG A 200 -1.40 -8.91 -25.65
CA ARG A 200 -2.09 -10.19 -25.94
C ARG A 200 -3.31 -10.03 -26.85
N PHE A 201 -3.88 -8.84 -26.92
CA PHE A 201 -5.09 -8.53 -27.68
C PHE A 201 -4.80 -7.82 -28.99
N MET A 202 -3.52 -7.60 -29.33
CA MET A 202 -3.14 -7.08 -30.64
C MET A 202 -3.58 -8.07 -31.73
N ASN A 203 -4.11 -7.54 -32.85
CA ASN A 203 -4.62 -8.34 -33.92
C ASN A 203 -4.41 -7.63 -35.27
N ASP A 204 -4.28 -8.41 -36.35
CA ASP A 204 -4.03 -7.90 -37.69
C ASP A 204 -5.23 -7.17 -38.31
N GLU A 205 -6.40 -7.30 -37.69
CA GLU A 205 -7.64 -6.67 -38.16
C GLU A 205 -7.88 -5.30 -37.53
N TYR A 206 -6.94 -4.83 -36.69
CA TYR A 206 -7.01 -3.56 -35.98
C TYR A 206 -8.32 -3.38 -35.20
N ARG A 207 -8.82 -4.47 -34.63
CA ARG A 207 -10.00 -4.42 -33.73
C ARG A 207 -9.62 -3.77 -32.40
N PRO A 208 -10.56 -3.08 -31.75
CA PRO A 208 -10.32 -2.51 -30.44
C PRO A 208 -9.84 -3.55 -29.43
N ILE A 209 -8.83 -3.18 -28.65
CA ILE A 209 -8.36 -3.98 -27.51
C ILE A 209 -9.26 -3.71 -26.29
N PRO A 210 -9.21 -4.56 -25.23
CA PRO A 210 -9.94 -4.27 -23.99
C PRO A 210 -9.50 -2.94 -23.40
N SER A 211 -10.46 -2.20 -22.81
CA SER A 211 -10.18 -0.98 -22.02
C SER A 211 -9.52 -1.32 -20.69
N SER A 212 -9.75 -2.53 -20.17
CA SER A 212 -9.21 -2.96 -18.88
C SER A 212 -8.91 -4.45 -18.87
N ILE A 213 -7.88 -4.80 -18.11
CA ILE A 213 -7.56 -6.17 -17.74
C ILE A 213 -7.94 -6.30 -16.26
N ILE A 214 -8.93 -7.12 -15.96
CA ILE A 214 -9.52 -7.28 -14.64
C ILE A 214 -9.25 -8.66 -14.05
N SER A 215 -9.72 -8.89 -12.83
CA SER A 215 -9.63 -10.19 -12.15
C SER A 215 -8.21 -10.75 -12.19
N GLU A 216 -7.25 -9.93 -11.79
CA GLU A 216 -5.83 -10.29 -11.71
C GLU A 216 -5.21 -10.76 -13.04
N GLY A 217 -5.64 -10.21 -14.13
CA GLY A 217 -5.12 -10.50 -15.45
C GLY A 217 -5.85 -11.61 -16.21
N VAL A 218 -6.85 -12.28 -15.61
CA VAL A 218 -7.60 -13.36 -16.27
C VAL A 218 -8.88 -12.88 -16.96
N GLY A 219 -9.47 -11.78 -16.51
CA GLY A 219 -10.66 -11.18 -17.10
C GLY A 219 -10.37 -9.93 -17.93
N THR A 220 -11.34 -9.51 -18.70
CA THR A 220 -11.26 -8.28 -19.52
C THR A 220 -12.57 -7.54 -19.50
N TRP A 221 -12.49 -6.21 -19.63
CA TRP A 221 -13.63 -5.36 -19.86
C TRP A 221 -13.37 -4.46 -21.07
N HIS A 222 -14.27 -4.47 -22.03
CA HIS A 222 -14.08 -3.77 -23.29
C HIS A 222 -14.61 -2.33 -23.30
N GLY A 223 -15.24 -1.90 -22.19
CA GLY A 223 -15.74 -0.54 -22.04
C GLY A 223 -16.64 -0.09 -23.19
N ALA A 224 -16.39 1.10 -23.69
CA ALA A 224 -17.10 1.70 -24.82
C ALA A 224 -16.70 1.13 -26.18
N LYS A 225 -15.84 0.13 -26.25
CA LYS A 225 -15.25 -0.43 -27.49
C LYS A 225 -14.50 0.63 -28.29
N ASP A 226 -13.81 1.50 -27.59
CA ASP A 226 -13.06 2.61 -28.15
C ASP A 226 -11.70 2.14 -28.68
N ARG A 227 -11.31 2.66 -29.85
CA ARG A 227 -9.97 2.47 -30.41
C ARG A 227 -8.92 3.37 -29.76
N GLY A 228 -9.34 4.39 -29.04
CA GLY A 228 -8.46 5.29 -28.30
C GLY A 228 -7.60 4.56 -27.29
N ASP A 229 -8.12 3.56 -26.61
CA ASP A 229 -7.38 2.73 -25.65
C ASP A 229 -6.19 2.03 -26.30
N GLY A 230 -6.37 1.47 -27.51
CA GLY A 230 -5.27 0.88 -28.25
C GLY A 230 -4.18 1.88 -28.65
N ALA A 231 -4.58 3.06 -29.09
CA ALA A 231 -3.64 4.14 -29.41
C ALA A 231 -2.89 4.62 -28.17
N MET A 232 -3.58 4.74 -27.03
CA MET A 232 -2.97 5.13 -25.75
C MET A 232 -1.95 4.12 -25.26
N ILE A 233 -2.23 2.82 -25.39
CA ILE A 233 -1.25 1.77 -25.01
C ILE A 233 0.01 1.88 -25.87
N ALA A 234 -0.11 2.05 -27.20
CA ALA A 234 1.03 2.23 -28.08
C ALA A 234 1.83 3.51 -27.75
N TYR A 235 1.13 4.61 -27.51
CA TYR A 235 1.74 5.88 -27.11
C TYR A 235 2.46 5.77 -25.76
N GLY A 236 1.83 5.17 -24.76
CA GLY A 236 2.42 4.97 -23.44
C GLY A 236 3.64 4.03 -23.47
N ALA A 237 3.59 2.97 -24.28
CA ALA A 237 4.72 2.06 -24.45
C ALA A 237 5.93 2.77 -25.09
N ALA A 238 5.68 3.62 -26.09
CA ALA A 238 6.74 4.43 -26.71
C ALA A 238 7.35 5.43 -25.70
N ARG A 239 6.53 6.13 -24.93
CA ARG A 239 7.00 7.04 -23.88
C ARG A 239 7.82 6.32 -22.81
N TYR A 240 7.34 5.16 -22.37
CA TYR A 240 8.05 4.34 -21.39
C TYR A 240 9.42 3.90 -21.94
N ALA A 241 9.47 3.40 -23.18
CA ALA A 241 10.73 2.99 -23.80
C ALA A 241 11.72 4.16 -23.92
N LEU A 242 11.26 5.34 -24.35
CA LEU A 242 12.10 6.54 -24.43
C LEU A 242 12.61 7.00 -23.05
N ALA A 243 11.81 6.84 -22.00
CA ALA A 243 12.21 7.23 -20.64
C ALA A 243 13.16 6.20 -19.98
N ARG A 244 13.09 4.94 -20.39
CA ARG A 244 13.92 3.88 -19.84
C ARG A 244 15.31 3.82 -20.50
N GLY A 245 15.45 4.24 -21.72
CA GLY A 245 16.68 4.21 -22.52
C GLY A 245 16.80 2.94 -23.34
#